data_7e75f6c10e660dfffaf4167a4eb22436
#
_entry.id   7e75f6c10e660dfffaf4167a4eb22436
#
_cell.length_a   1.000
_cell.length_b   1.000
_cell.length_c   1.000
_cell.angle_alpha   90.00
_cell.angle_beta   90.00
_cell.angle_gamma   90.00
#
_symmetry.space_group_name_H-M   'P 1'
#
loop_
_entity.id
_entity.type
_entity.pdbx_description
1 polymer ?
#
loop_
_entity_poly.entity_id
_entity_poly.type
_entity_poly.pdbx_seq_one_letter_code
_entity_poly.pdbx_strand_id
1 'polypeptide(L)'
;LIEKYNPKFKIQKIEKIKSFELKSLNLRSYYYKNILAFGDLLHRIHPLAGQGFNMTIRDIKDLIEIIDFKIELGLPIDSSVCFEFQNNTKSKNYVFSKGIDLIYEFFNLEGKVKNTFLSSTIKLIGKNKSFNKYFKKFADIGLSI
;
A
#
# COMPACT_ATOMS: atom_id res chain seq x y z
N LEU A 1 17.60 24.30 10.51
CA LEU A 1 17.08 23.04 11.05
C LEU A 1 17.78 21.83 10.37
N ILE A 2 17.91 21.83 9.05
CA ILE A 2 18.53 20.72 8.30
C ILE A 2 20.01 20.56 8.71
N GLU A 3 20.77 21.64 8.82
CA GLU A 3 22.19 21.58 9.23
C GLU A 3 22.38 21.01 10.64
N LYS A 4 21.43 21.27 11.54
CA LYS A 4 21.46 20.70 12.91
C LYS A 4 21.40 19.18 12.94
N TYR A 5 20.71 18.55 11.96
CA TYR A 5 20.50 17.11 11.87
C TYR A 5 21.37 16.44 10.79
N ASN A 6 22.21 17.20 10.13
CA ASN A 6 23.13 16.70 9.10
C ASN A 6 24.58 17.12 9.38
N PRO A 7 25.23 16.58 10.42
CA PRO A 7 26.58 16.94 10.80
C PRO A 7 27.65 16.44 9.82
N LYS A 8 27.26 15.55 8.90
CA LYS A 8 28.21 14.80 8.04
C LYS A 8 28.46 15.46 6.69
N PHE A 9 27.51 16.27 6.20
CA PHE A 9 27.58 16.85 4.87
C PHE A 9 27.27 18.35 4.89
N LYS A 10 28.09 19.15 4.21
CA LYS A 10 27.84 20.58 4.04
C LYS A 10 26.81 20.80 2.94
N ILE A 11 25.72 21.50 3.26
CA ILE A 11 24.69 21.85 2.29
C ILE A 11 25.24 22.93 1.38
N GLN A 12 25.34 22.66 0.08
CA GLN A 12 25.82 23.62 -0.91
C GLN A 12 24.71 24.51 -1.46
N LYS A 13 23.51 23.93 -1.66
CA LYS A 13 22.35 24.61 -2.24
C LYS A 13 21.06 23.98 -1.76
N ILE A 14 20.07 24.79 -1.46
CA ILE A 14 18.68 24.36 -1.23
C ILE A 14 17.85 24.92 -2.36
N GLU A 15 17.20 24.05 -3.12
CA GLU A 15 16.26 24.44 -4.16
C GLU A 15 14.89 24.78 -3.58
N LYS A 16 14.01 25.35 -4.43
CA LYS A 16 12.66 25.71 -4.01
C LYS A 16 11.90 24.49 -3.48
N ILE A 17 11.39 24.59 -2.26
CA ILE A 17 10.56 23.55 -1.65
C ILE A 17 9.29 23.39 -2.47
N LYS A 18 9.00 22.15 -2.87
CA LYS A 18 7.74 21.75 -3.49
C LYS A 18 6.94 20.95 -2.48
N SER A 19 5.66 21.21 -2.39
CA SER A 19 4.74 20.41 -1.59
C SER A 19 3.64 19.84 -2.48
N PHE A 20 3.20 18.64 -2.19
CA PHE A 20 2.08 17.98 -2.85
C PHE A 20 1.25 17.23 -1.83
N GLU A 21 -0.05 17.19 -2.08
CA GLU A 21 -0.98 16.54 -1.19
C GLU A 21 -0.92 15.01 -1.35
N LEU A 22 -0.83 14.32 -0.23
CA LEU A 22 -0.86 12.86 -0.20
C LEU A 22 -2.31 12.40 -0.05
N LYS A 23 -2.90 11.95 -1.16
CA LYS A 23 -4.27 11.41 -1.18
C LYS A 23 -4.25 9.93 -1.49
N SER A 24 -5.01 9.16 -0.72
CA SER A 24 -5.31 7.77 -1.08
C SER A 24 -6.11 7.73 -2.38
N LEU A 25 -5.77 6.78 -3.24
CA LEU A 25 -6.44 6.51 -4.51
C LEU A 25 -6.58 5.01 -4.69
N ASN A 26 -7.76 4.58 -5.11
CA ASN A 26 -7.97 3.26 -5.69
C ASN A 26 -8.84 3.42 -6.93
N LEU A 27 -8.37 2.95 -8.07
CA LEU A 27 -9.14 3.01 -9.31
C LEU A 27 -10.37 2.10 -9.23
N ARG A 28 -11.46 2.56 -9.82
CA ARG A 28 -12.68 1.74 -9.97
C ARG A 28 -12.55 0.70 -11.08
N SER A 29 -11.82 1.01 -12.14
CA SER A 29 -11.45 0.10 -13.20
C SER A 29 -9.95 0.09 -13.36
N TYR A 30 -9.36 -1.11 -13.42
CA TYR A 30 -7.91 -1.28 -13.50
C TYR A 30 -7.39 -1.25 -14.94
N TYR A 31 -8.29 -1.39 -15.91
CA TYR A 31 -7.90 -1.38 -17.31
C TYR A 31 -8.93 -0.70 -18.21
N TYR A 32 -8.47 -0.31 -19.37
CA TYR A 32 -9.29 0.16 -20.48
C TYR A 32 -8.79 -0.46 -21.78
N LYS A 33 -9.61 -1.27 -22.45
CA LYS A 33 -9.18 -2.10 -23.60
C LYS A 33 -7.97 -2.98 -23.19
N ASN A 34 -6.84 -2.82 -23.89
CA ASN A 34 -5.58 -3.55 -23.62
C ASN A 34 -4.58 -2.74 -22.77
N ILE A 35 -5.00 -1.64 -22.15
CA ILE A 35 -4.16 -0.80 -21.32
C ILE A 35 -4.48 -1.07 -19.87
N LEU A 36 -3.52 -1.60 -19.11
CA LEU A 36 -3.60 -1.86 -17.67
C LEU A 36 -2.98 -0.69 -16.91
N ALA A 37 -3.69 -0.13 -15.93
CA ALA A 37 -3.12 0.77 -14.95
C ALA A 37 -2.27 -0.03 -13.97
N PHE A 38 -1.14 0.54 -13.51
CA PHE A 38 -0.22 -0.15 -12.62
C PHE A 38 0.47 0.78 -11.61
N GLY A 39 0.91 0.24 -10.47
CA GLY A 39 1.60 0.98 -9.42
C GLY A 39 0.76 2.10 -8.82
N ASP A 40 1.35 3.27 -8.60
CA ASP A 40 0.69 4.45 -8.01
C ASP A 40 -0.49 5.00 -8.84
N LEU A 41 -0.56 4.64 -10.12
CA LEU A 41 -1.73 4.96 -10.94
C LEU A 41 -2.92 4.10 -10.56
N LEU A 42 -2.69 2.84 -10.21
CA LEU A 42 -3.72 1.87 -9.85
C LEU A 42 -4.24 2.09 -8.43
N HIS A 43 -3.31 2.16 -7.49
CA HIS A 43 -3.57 2.38 -6.09
C HIS A 43 -2.46 3.21 -5.44
N ARG A 44 -2.85 4.23 -4.73
CA ARG A 44 -1.96 5.03 -3.91
C ARG A 44 -2.49 5.04 -2.49
N ILE A 45 -1.69 4.54 -1.57
CA ILE A 45 -2.03 4.47 -0.15
C ILE A 45 -1.26 5.52 0.64
N HIS A 46 -1.71 5.81 1.85
CA HIS A 46 -0.98 6.69 2.74
C HIS A 46 0.42 6.12 3.01
N PRO A 47 1.50 6.94 2.99
CA PRO A 47 2.89 6.47 3.12
C PRO A 47 3.24 5.92 4.52
N LEU A 48 2.24 5.62 5.33
CA LEU A 48 2.38 4.97 6.62
C LEU A 48 3.03 3.59 6.41
N ALA A 49 4.26 3.42 6.83
CA ALA A 49 5.02 2.18 6.72
C ALA A 49 5.50 1.77 5.30
N GLY A 50 5.47 2.65 4.29
CA GLY A 50 6.06 2.38 2.98
C GLY A 50 5.43 1.23 2.17
N GLN A 51 4.18 0.87 2.45
CA GLN A 51 3.52 -0.31 1.89
C GLN A 51 3.08 -0.19 0.42
N GLY A 52 3.09 1.02 -0.17
CA GLY A 52 2.69 1.22 -1.57
C GLY A 52 3.55 0.42 -2.54
N PHE A 53 4.87 0.44 -2.36
CA PHE A 53 5.80 -0.35 -3.16
C PHE A 53 5.54 -1.86 -3.02
N ASN A 54 5.31 -2.34 -1.81
CA ASN A 54 5.03 -3.75 -1.55
C ASN A 54 3.72 -4.21 -2.22
N MET A 55 2.69 -3.35 -2.27
CA MET A 55 1.48 -3.63 -3.06
C MET A 55 1.80 -3.81 -4.54
N THR A 56 2.58 -2.90 -5.11
CA THR A 56 2.99 -2.99 -6.51
C THR A 56 3.77 -4.27 -6.81
N ILE A 57 4.66 -4.73 -5.93
CA ILE A 57 5.38 -6.00 -6.09
C ILE A 57 4.42 -7.20 -6.06
N ARG A 58 3.41 -7.19 -5.20
CA ARG A 58 2.37 -8.23 -5.20
C ARG A 58 1.56 -8.24 -6.49
N ASP A 59 1.18 -7.06 -6.97
CA ASP A 59 0.46 -6.93 -8.24
C ASP A 59 1.30 -7.45 -9.43
N ILE A 60 2.62 -7.22 -9.43
CA ILE A 60 3.52 -7.77 -10.44
C ILE A 60 3.48 -9.30 -10.40
N LYS A 61 3.58 -9.88 -9.21
CA LYS A 61 3.52 -11.32 -9.04
C LYS A 61 2.21 -11.90 -9.58
N ASP A 62 1.07 -11.36 -9.15
CA ASP A 62 -0.25 -11.80 -9.60
C ASP A 62 -0.40 -11.67 -11.14
N LEU A 63 0.13 -10.60 -11.73
CA LEU A 63 0.11 -10.40 -13.18
C LEU A 63 0.97 -11.43 -13.93
N ILE A 64 2.18 -11.70 -13.42
CA ILE A 64 3.07 -12.71 -14.02
C ILE A 64 2.43 -14.09 -13.94
N GLU A 65 1.85 -14.47 -12.81
CA GLU A 65 1.17 -15.77 -12.65
C GLU A 65 0.03 -15.96 -13.68
N ILE A 66 -0.74 -14.90 -13.95
CA ILE A 66 -1.81 -14.92 -14.96
C ILE A 66 -1.22 -15.11 -16.37
N ILE A 67 -0.15 -14.38 -16.69
CA ILE A 67 0.49 -14.44 -18.00
C ILE A 67 1.10 -15.82 -18.22
N ASP A 68 1.86 -16.34 -17.26
CA ASP A 68 2.50 -17.65 -17.33
C ASP A 68 1.46 -18.76 -17.51
N PHE A 69 0.38 -18.73 -16.73
CA PHE A 69 -0.73 -19.69 -16.87
C PHE A 69 -1.34 -19.67 -18.28
N LYS A 70 -1.55 -18.48 -18.86
CA LYS A 70 -2.07 -18.37 -20.23
C LYS A 70 -1.09 -18.91 -21.27
N ILE A 71 0.20 -18.63 -21.12
CA ILE A 71 1.26 -19.16 -22.00
C ILE A 71 1.30 -20.69 -21.95
N GLU A 72 1.28 -21.27 -20.75
CA GLU A 72 1.30 -22.71 -20.55
C GLU A 72 0.11 -23.41 -21.22
N LEU A 73 -1.06 -22.77 -21.23
CA LEU A 73 -2.27 -23.31 -21.87
C LEU A 73 -2.42 -22.93 -23.35
N GLY A 74 -1.48 -22.18 -23.93
CA GLY A 74 -1.58 -21.69 -25.31
C GLY A 74 -2.72 -20.69 -25.52
N LEU A 75 -3.16 -19.97 -24.48
CA LEU A 75 -4.22 -18.99 -24.53
C LEU A 75 -3.69 -17.63 -24.99
N PRO A 76 -4.53 -16.78 -25.62
CA PRO A 76 -4.10 -15.47 -26.08
C PRO A 76 -3.75 -14.54 -24.93
N ILE A 77 -2.70 -13.74 -25.12
CA ILE A 77 -2.31 -12.64 -24.22
C ILE A 77 -2.97 -11.35 -24.74
N ASP A 78 -4.20 -11.15 -24.35
CA ASP A 78 -5.05 -10.03 -24.77
C ASP A 78 -5.69 -9.32 -23.55
N SER A 79 -6.79 -8.60 -23.75
CA SER A 79 -7.52 -7.92 -22.69
C SER A 79 -8.05 -8.84 -21.59
N SER A 80 -8.12 -10.15 -21.84
CA SER A 80 -8.52 -11.12 -20.81
C SER A 80 -7.52 -11.16 -19.65
N VAL A 81 -6.23 -10.95 -19.90
CA VAL A 81 -5.22 -10.78 -18.85
C VAL A 81 -5.58 -9.63 -17.91
N CYS A 82 -5.95 -8.48 -18.48
CA CYS A 82 -6.33 -7.31 -17.69
C CYS A 82 -7.59 -7.56 -16.87
N PHE A 83 -8.57 -8.26 -17.45
CA PHE A 83 -9.80 -8.64 -16.77
C PHE A 83 -9.53 -9.57 -15.59
N GLU A 84 -8.76 -10.63 -15.79
CA GLU A 84 -8.39 -11.58 -14.74
C GLU A 84 -7.58 -10.91 -13.63
N PHE A 85 -6.60 -10.09 -14.01
CA PHE A 85 -5.81 -9.32 -13.05
C PHE A 85 -6.70 -8.45 -12.17
N GLN A 86 -7.64 -7.69 -12.77
CA GLN A 86 -8.57 -6.87 -12.00
C GLN A 86 -9.42 -7.72 -11.05
N ASN A 87 -9.96 -8.84 -11.51
CA ASN A 87 -10.82 -9.68 -10.68
C ASN A 87 -10.07 -10.29 -9.50
N ASN A 88 -8.81 -10.70 -9.70
CA ASN A 88 -8.00 -11.35 -8.69
C ASN A 88 -7.45 -10.37 -7.65
N THR A 89 -7.16 -9.11 -8.04
CA THR A 89 -6.41 -8.19 -7.19
C THR A 89 -7.25 -7.07 -6.60
N LYS A 90 -8.32 -6.62 -7.27
CA LYS A 90 -9.07 -5.41 -6.91
C LYS A 90 -9.62 -5.46 -5.47
N SER A 91 -10.26 -6.54 -5.08
CA SER A 91 -10.83 -6.68 -3.74
C SER A 91 -9.74 -6.71 -2.67
N LYS A 92 -8.65 -7.43 -2.91
CA LYS A 92 -7.49 -7.51 -2.01
C LYS A 92 -6.85 -6.14 -1.81
N ASN A 93 -6.59 -5.43 -2.90
CA ASN A 93 -6.00 -4.10 -2.90
C ASN A 93 -6.89 -3.08 -2.20
N TYR A 94 -8.21 -3.14 -2.43
CA TYR A 94 -9.16 -2.25 -1.78
C TYR A 94 -9.18 -2.46 -0.26
N VAL A 95 -9.30 -3.70 0.20
CA VAL A 95 -9.33 -4.02 1.65
C VAL A 95 -8.01 -3.63 2.31
N PHE A 96 -6.88 -3.92 1.66
CA PHE A 96 -5.57 -3.54 2.18
C PHE A 96 -5.42 -2.02 2.29
N SER A 97 -5.77 -1.28 1.25
CA SER A 97 -5.72 0.17 1.22
C SER A 97 -6.61 0.79 2.31
N LYS A 98 -7.84 0.29 2.46
CA LYS A 98 -8.75 0.74 3.54
C LYS A 98 -8.24 0.41 4.93
N GLY A 99 -7.57 -0.72 5.10
CA GLY A 99 -6.89 -1.07 6.34
C GLY A 99 -5.80 -0.05 6.73
N ILE A 100 -4.99 0.37 5.78
CA ILE A 100 -3.97 1.41 6.00
C ILE A 100 -4.61 2.77 6.32
N ASP A 101 -5.67 3.16 5.59
CA ASP A 101 -6.40 4.41 5.85
C ASP A 101 -6.98 4.42 7.28
N LEU A 102 -7.59 3.31 7.73
CA LEU A 102 -8.11 3.16 9.08
C LEU A 102 -7.03 3.29 10.16
N ILE A 103 -5.88 2.67 9.94
CA ILE A 103 -4.74 2.78 10.85
C ILE A 103 -4.29 4.25 10.94
N TYR A 104 -4.18 4.92 9.80
CA TYR A 104 -3.81 6.33 9.77
C TYR A 104 -4.81 7.21 10.52
N GLU A 105 -6.11 7.04 10.27
CA GLU A 105 -7.17 7.79 10.96
C GLU A 105 -7.15 7.54 12.46
N PHE A 106 -6.94 6.30 12.87
CA PHE A 106 -6.84 5.92 14.28
C PHE A 106 -5.71 6.66 15.00
N PHE A 107 -4.50 6.68 14.42
CA PHE A 107 -3.38 7.43 14.99
C PHE A 107 -3.58 8.94 14.95
N ASN A 108 -4.26 9.45 13.93
CA ASN A 108 -4.55 10.86 13.81
C ASN A 108 -5.58 11.34 14.87
N LEU A 109 -6.56 10.48 15.19
CA LEU A 109 -7.50 10.71 16.30
C LEU A 109 -6.79 10.67 17.65
N GLU A 110 -5.87 9.73 17.88
CA GLU A 110 -5.08 9.64 19.11
C GLU A 110 -4.27 10.93 19.34
N GLY A 111 -3.64 11.47 18.30
CA GLY A 111 -2.89 12.73 18.37
C GLY A 111 -3.76 13.95 18.72
N LYS A 112 -5.04 13.94 18.35
CA LYS A 112 -5.99 15.04 18.64
C LYS A 112 -6.64 14.93 20.01
N VAL A 113 -6.92 13.73 20.46
CA VAL A 113 -7.66 13.46 21.71
C VAL A 113 -6.68 13.04 22.77
N LYS A 114 -5.78 13.77 23.28
CA LYS A 114 -4.81 13.47 24.37
C LYS A 114 -5.35 12.52 25.47
N ASN A 115 -5.92 11.41 25.08
CA ASN A 115 -6.64 10.51 25.95
C ASN A 115 -5.80 9.25 26.23
N THR A 116 -5.39 9.09 27.47
CA THR A 116 -4.65 7.93 28.00
C THR A 116 -5.33 6.59 27.73
N PHE A 117 -6.62 6.59 27.41
CA PHE A 117 -7.41 5.39 27.13
C PHE A 117 -7.00 4.74 25.80
N LEU A 118 -6.82 5.50 24.71
CA LEU A 118 -6.37 4.98 23.42
C LEU A 118 -4.95 4.42 23.52
N SER A 119 -4.05 5.14 24.17
CA SER A 119 -2.65 4.68 24.38
C SER A 119 -2.59 3.38 25.19
N SER A 120 -3.50 3.18 26.14
CA SER A 120 -3.61 1.94 26.90
C SER A 120 -4.13 0.78 26.06
N THR A 121 -5.09 1.04 25.17
CA THR A 121 -5.63 0.04 24.26
C THR A 121 -4.58 -0.39 23.24
N ILE A 122 -3.79 0.53 22.68
CA ILE A 122 -2.68 0.21 21.77
C ILE A 122 -1.62 -0.65 22.49
N LYS A 123 -1.26 -0.29 23.74
CA LYS A 123 -0.32 -1.10 24.55
C LYS A 123 -0.85 -2.51 24.80
N LEU A 124 -2.14 -2.67 25.04
CA LEU A 124 -2.78 -3.98 25.24
C LEU A 124 -2.79 -4.81 23.95
N ILE A 125 -3.14 -4.19 22.82
CA ILE A 125 -3.11 -4.84 21.51
C ILE A 125 -1.67 -5.20 21.11
N GLY A 126 -0.72 -4.29 21.34
CA GLY A 126 0.70 -4.51 21.04
C GLY A 126 1.36 -5.60 21.89
N LYS A 127 0.82 -5.91 23.08
CA LYS A 127 1.27 -7.03 23.92
C LYS A 127 0.69 -8.38 23.49
N ASN A 128 -0.36 -8.42 22.69
CA ASN A 128 -0.99 -9.65 22.25
C ASN A 128 -0.16 -10.28 21.12
N LYS A 129 0.54 -11.37 21.43
CA LYS A 129 1.40 -12.11 20.49
C LYS A 129 0.65 -12.58 19.23
N SER A 130 -0.60 -12.98 19.37
CA SER A 130 -1.43 -13.42 18.23
C SER A 130 -1.76 -12.26 17.31
N PHE A 131 -2.16 -11.10 17.85
CA PHE A 131 -2.43 -9.90 17.07
C PHE A 131 -1.18 -9.43 16.31
N ASN A 132 -0.02 -9.38 17.01
CA ASN A 132 1.23 -9.01 16.38
C ASN A 132 1.66 -9.98 15.27
N LYS A 133 1.39 -11.28 15.42
CA LYS A 133 1.66 -12.28 14.39
C LYS A 133 0.76 -12.06 13.16
N TYR A 134 -0.53 -11.80 13.36
CA TYR A 134 -1.45 -11.47 12.26
C TYR A 134 -1.09 -10.15 11.58
N PHE A 135 -0.76 -9.12 12.35
CA PHE A 135 -0.38 -7.81 11.83
C PHE A 135 0.92 -7.87 11.02
N LYS A 136 1.92 -8.60 11.49
CA LYS A 136 3.16 -8.86 10.74
C LYS A 136 2.87 -9.63 9.46
N LYS A 137 2.10 -10.71 9.53
CA LYS A 137 1.71 -11.49 8.35
C LYS A 137 0.96 -10.62 7.34
N PHE A 138 0.06 -9.77 7.80
CA PHE A 138 -0.67 -8.82 6.95
C PHE A 138 0.27 -7.80 6.29
N ALA A 139 1.25 -7.28 7.02
CA ALA A 139 2.24 -6.34 6.49
C ALA A 139 3.20 -6.99 5.49
N ASP A 140 3.63 -8.24 5.75
CA ASP A 140 4.62 -8.95 4.94
C ASP A 140 4.01 -9.59 3.68
N ILE A 141 2.85 -10.23 3.82
CA ILE A 141 2.27 -11.08 2.76
C ILE A 141 1.03 -10.43 2.13
N GLY A 142 0.44 -9.43 2.80
CA GLY A 142 -0.86 -8.88 2.44
C GLY A 142 -2.01 -9.85 2.78
N LEU A 143 -3.15 -9.66 2.15
CA LEU A 143 -4.27 -10.59 2.23
C LEU A 143 -4.03 -11.75 1.24
N SER A 144 -3.31 -12.78 1.63
CA SER A 144 -3.42 -14.09 0.97
C SER A 144 -4.68 -14.76 1.52
N ILE A 145 -5.76 -14.69 0.78
CA ILE A 145 -6.95 -15.52 0.99
C ILE A 145 -6.78 -16.79 0.17
#